data_a2dc3bbd5be2b3bc3d407c441037c206
#
_entry.id   a2dc3bbd5be2b3bc3d407c441037c206
#
_cell.length_a   1.000
_cell.length_b   1.000
_cell.length_c   1.000
_cell.angle_alpha   90.00
_cell.angle_beta   90.00
_cell.angle_gamma   90.00
#
_symmetry.space_group_name_H-M   'P 1'
#
loop_
_entity.id
_entity.type
_entity.pdbx_description
1 polymer ?
#
loop_
_entity_poly.entity_id
_entity_poly.type
_entity_poly.pdbx_seq_one_letter_code
_entity_poly.pdbx_strand_id
1 'polypeptide(L)'
;MGKRGKKIEPKVLKVNPIFSPLFRDDLDQPRYYNVYGGRGSGKSFIASIATVQLSYSKHKHNVLYLRQTMNSMEDSSYKDIMDAIEFMGKEKDFKVVKNRIINKLTGSIISFKGIRSTTGAKLKSLSGFTTLIIEEAMEVESFEEFSKIDEGIRVKGKPLKVILLYNPGVALGAWIHDEWFVDGKPNPQAFEDTVFMHSTFLDNEENLNPSVVQRYKDLELKRPKYYVNTILAEWTLDSEGRVYDGWDVYPGMEDKPDFTVYGLDFGYGGVDSTSLIKVDYFEGTWYLTEVFSKPKIRMGEVVALMKQNNVPLDARIYADYAVPLFLTEIRLGGYKGIRKCKKGKVTEKVKIMQDKKIVIIDENKSSQLYYGYITWSVNEKGKLPHEPDSLAAARYGILSCNPRTDKRSLGRAPKRITRSKGYL
;
A
#
# COMPACT_ATOMS: atom_id res chain seq x y z
N MET A 1 30.93 41.19 -42.38
CA MET A 1 30.53 39.80 -42.56
C MET A 1 29.69 39.37 -41.36
N GLY A 2 28.38 39.42 -41.49
CA GLY A 2 27.45 39.05 -40.41
C GLY A 2 27.39 37.53 -40.25
N LYS A 3 27.61 37.05 -39.03
CA LYS A 3 27.37 35.65 -38.69
C LYS A 3 25.85 35.39 -38.81
N ARG A 4 25.45 34.66 -39.85
CA ARG A 4 24.11 34.11 -39.97
C ARG A 4 23.89 33.18 -38.77
N GLY A 5 22.98 33.55 -37.85
CA GLY A 5 22.55 32.69 -36.79
C GLY A 5 21.96 31.38 -37.39
N LYS A 6 22.46 30.23 -36.96
CA LYS A 6 21.85 28.94 -37.29
C LYS A 6 20.38 29.02 -36.85
N LYS A 7 19.45 28.91 -37.81
CA LYS A 7 18.04 28.62 -37.50
C LYS A 7 18.02 27.28 -36.75
N ILE A 8 17.69 27.33 -35.49
CA ILE A 8 17.42 26.12 -34.71
C ILE A 8 16.06 25.64 -35.22
N GLU A 9 16.04 24.55 -35.96
CA GLU A 9 14.80 23.88 -36.32
C GLU A 9 14.10 23.44 -35.05
N PRO A 10 12.78 23.67 -34.92
CA PRO A 10 12.03 23.21 -33.74
C PRO A 10 12.14 21.69 -33.65
N LYS A 11 12.69 21.19 -32.56
CA LYS A 11 12.68 19.77 -32.25
C LYS A 11 11.22 19.32 -32.14
N VAL A 12 10.76 18.51 -33.09
CA VAL A 12 9.45 17.85 -32.99
C VAL A 12 9.57 16.72 -31.99
N LEU A 13 8.89 16.85 -30.86
CA LEU A 13 8.80 15.79 -29.86
C LEU A 13 7.80 14.74 -30.34
N LYS A 14 8.28 13.54 -30.63
CA LYS A 14 7.40 12.38 -30.85
C LYS A 14 6.98 11.84 -29.51
N VAL A 15 5.71 12.00 -29.16
CA VAL A 15 5.10 11.47 -27.93
C VAL A 15 4.38 10.17 -28.30
N ASN A 16 4.58 9.12 -27.50
CA ASN A 16 3.74 7.92 -27.64
C ASN A 16 2.27 8.33 -27.50
N PRO A 17 1.39 7.98 -28.47
CA PRO A 17 -0.03 8.36 -28.47
C PRO A 17 -0.79 8.03 -27.19
N ILE A 18 -0.39 7.00 -26.48
CA ILE A 18 -0.96 6.62 -25.15
C ILE A 18 -0.98 7.82 -24.20
N PHE A 19 0.06 8.67 -24.22
CA PHE A 19 0.20 9.80 -23.30
C PHE A 19 -0.38 11.11 -23.84
N SER A 20 -0.96 11.12 -25.04
CA SER A 20 -1.53 12.35 -25.62
C SER A 20 -2.56 13.05 -24.72
N PRO A 21 -3.38 12.35 -23.89
CA PRO A 21 -4.32 13.03 -23.00
C PRO A 21 -3.66 13.92 -21.95
N LEU A 22 -2.40 13.67 -21.57
CA LEU A 22 -1.67 14.52 -20.61
C LEU A 22 -1.52 15.96 -21.09
N PHE A 23 -1.49 16.17 -22.42
CA PHE A 23 -1.27 17.47 -23.06
C PHE A 23 -2.56 18.25 -23.33
N ARG A 24 -3.74 17.69 -23.02
CA ARG A 24 -5.01 18.43 -23.14
C ARG A 24 -5.01 19.61 -22.18
N ASP A 25 -5.64 20.69 -22.62
CA ASP A 25 -5.71 21.95 -21.89
C ASP A 25 -7.02 22.70 -22.25
N ASP A 26 -8.13 22.03 -22.07
CA ASP A 26 -9.47 22.55 -22.31
C ASP A 26 -10.36 22.37 -21.07
N LEU A 27 -11.46 23.11 -20.96
CA LEU A 27 -12.36 23.05 -19.81
C LEU A 27 -13.16 21.75 -19.72
N ASP A 28 -13.30 21.06 -20.84
CA ASP A 28 -14.05 19.80 -20.96
C ASP A 28 -13.12 18.57 -20.84
N GLN A 29 -11.85 18.81 -20.43
CA GLN A 29 -10.91 17.71 -20.22
C GLN A 29 -11.30 16.86 -19.02
N PRO A 30 -10.96 15.56 -19.03
CA PRO A 30 -11.07 14.70 -17.85
C PRO A 30 -10.34 15.29 -16.64
N ARG A 31 -10.85 15.04 -15.45
CA ARG A 31 -10.19 15.47 -14.20
C ARG A 31 -9.06 14.52 -13.78
N TYR A 32 -9.30 13.21 -13.87
CA TYR A 32 -8.39 12.18 -13.36
C TYR A 32 -7.64 11.47 -14.47
N TYR A 33 -6.34 11.30 -14.27
CA TYR A 33 -5.43 10.66 -15.20
C TYR A 33 -4.65 9.58 -14.46
N ASN A 34 -5.07 8.32 -14.61
CA ASN A 34 -4.37 7.16 -14.12
C ASN A 34 -3.28 6.77 -15.11
N VAL A 35 -2.03 7.14 -14.81
CA VAL A 35 -0.85 6.86 -15.63
C VAL A 35 -0.04 5.77 -14.96
N TYR A 36 -0.28 4.54 -15.34
CA TYR A 36 0.37 3.41 -14.72
C TYR A 36 1.20 2.62 -15.72
N GLY A 37 2.26 2.03 -15.21
CA GLY A 37 3.19 1.36 -16.11
C GLY A 37 4.40 0.80 -15.38
N GLY A 38 5.04 -0.17 -16.00
CA GLY A 38 6.22 -0.80 -15.48
C GLY A 38 7.47 0.08 -15.51
N ARG A 39 8.57 -0.50 -15.04
CA ARG A 39 9.87 0.14 -15.15
C ARG A 39 10.26 0.30 -16.63
N GLY A 40 10.81 1.46 -16.98
CA GLY A 40 11.21 1.76 -18.35
C GLY A 40 10.08 2.16 -19.30
N SER A 41 8.84 2.30 -18.82
CA SER A 41 7.68 2.69 -19.64
C SER A 41 7.66 4.16 -20.10
N GLY A 42 8.53 5.02 -19.55
CA GLY A 42 8.61 6.44 -19.93
C GLY A 42 7.60 7.37 -19.24
N LYS A 43 6.71 6.84 -18.36
CA LYS A 43 5.63 7.62 -17.74
C LYS A 43 6.09 8.88 -16.99
N SER A 44 7.13 8.80 -16.14
CA SER A 44 7.63 9.97 -15.38
C SER A 44 8.25 11.03 -16.29
N PHE A 45 9.04 10.61 -17.27
CA PHE A 45 9.63 11.51 -18.26
C PHE A 45 8.56 12.28 -19.04
N ILE A 46 7.55 11.58 -19.57
CA ILE A 46 6.50 12.22 -20.37
C ILE A 46 5.58 13.11 -19.51
N ALA A 47 5.32 12.75 -18.25
CA ALA A 47 4.58 13.59 -17.32
C ALA A 47 5.34 14.89 -17.03
N SER A 48 6.68 14.84 -16.93
CA SER A 48 7.53 16.03 -16.78
C SER A 48 7.50 16.91 -18.03
N ILE A 49 7.57 16.35 -19.23
CA ILE A 49 7.40 17.07 -20.49
C ILE A 49 6.01 17.73 -20.56
N ALA A 50 4.94 17.00 -20.25
CA ALA A 50 3.59 17.54 -20.23
C ALA A 50 3.45 18.70 -19.23
N THR A 51 4.07 18.59 -18.05
CA THR A 51 4.12 19.67 -17.06
C THR A 51 4.78 20.93 -17.58
N VAL A 52 5.95 20.78 -18.19
CA VAL A 52 6.65 21.92 -18.82
C VAL A 52 5.78 22.55 -19.91
N GLN A 53 5.15 21.75 -20.78
CA GLN A 53 4.26 22.23 -21.82
C GLN A 53 3.02 22.95 -21.24
N LEU A 54 2.36 22.39 -20.24
CA LEU A 54 1.22 23.01 -19.57
C LEU A 54 1.57 24.34 -18.90
N SER A 55 2.83 24.56 -18.50
CA SER A 55 3.27 25.83 -17.94
C SER A 55 3.23 26.99 -18.94
N TYR A 56 3.17 26.71 -20.25
CA TYR A 56 2.99 27.71 -21.31
C TYR A 56 1.53 28.00 -21.65
N SER A 57 0.61 27.27 -21.04
CA SER A 57 -0.83 27.43 -21.31
C SER A 57 -1.34 28.83 -21.01
N LYS A 58 -2.29 29.29 -21.83
CA LYS A 58 -3.09 30.50 -21.59
C LYS A 58 -3.89 30.44 -20.28
N HIS A 59 -4.20 29.23 -19.80
CA HIS A 59 -4.92 29.02 -18.55
C HIS A 59 -4.03 29.16 -17.33
N LYS A 60 -2.71 29.33 -17.49
CA LYS A 60 -1.74 29.52 -16.42
C LYS A 60 -1.86 28.41 -15.37
N HIS A 61 -1.45 27.20 -15.74
CA HIS A 61 -1.42 26.07 -14.82
C HIS A 61 -0.39 26.29 -13.72
N ASN A 62 -0.84 26.22 -12.47
CA ASN A 62 0.03 26.04 -11.32
C ASN A 62 0.02 24.55 -10.98
N VAL A 63 1.18 23.93 -11.03
CA VAL A 63 1.35 22.49 -10.86
C VAL A 63 1.93 22.18 -9.49
N LEU A 64 1.32 21.24 -8.79
CA LEU A 64 1.82 20.71 -7.53
C LEU A 64 2.26 19.25 -7.74
N TYR A 65 3.53 18.99 -7.56
CA TYR A 65 4.06 17.63 -7.42
C TYR A 65 4.00 17.20 -5.97
N LEU A 66 3.47 16.01 -5.74
CA LEU A 66 3.45 15.35 -4.45
C LEU A 66 4.14 13.99 -4.50
N ARG A 67 4.86 13.68 -3.45
CA ARG A 67 5.39 12.37 -3.12
C ARG A 67 5.33 12.17 -1.60
N GLN A 68 5.51 10.96 -1.11
CA GLN A 68 5.38 10.67 0.33
C GLN A 68 6.31 11.55 1.18
N THR A 69 7.59 11.71 0.79
CA THR A 69 8.57 12.53 1.51
C THR A 69 9.24 13.58 0.61
N MET A 70 9.70 14.69 1.22
CA MET A 70 10.45 15.74 0.49
C MET A 70 11.81 15.28 -0.03
N ASN A 71 12.56 14.49 0.75
CA ASN A 71 13.91 14.06 0.37
C ASN A 71 13.90 13.22 -0.92
N SER A 72 12.92 12.34 -1.07
CA SER A 72 12.76 11.57 -2.31
C SER A 72 12.37 12.41 -3.52
N MET A 73 11.85 13.61 -3.31
CA MET A 73 11.38 14.50 -4.37
C MET A 73 12.49 15.38 -4.97
N GLU A 74 13.44 15.83 -4.15
CA GLU A 74 14.57 16.62 -4.64
C GLU A 74 15.48 15.80 -5.56
N ASP A 75 15.63 14.51 -5.27
CA ASP A 75 16.49 13.60 -6.02
C ASP A 75 15.81 13.03 -7.29
N SER A 76 14.48 13.14 -7.43
CA SER A 76 13.75 12.57 -8.57
C SER A 76 12.90 13.60 -9.31
N SER A 77 11.68 13.91 -8.85
CA SER A 77 10.70 14.71 -9.60
C SER A 77 11.21 16.11 -9.96
N TYR A 78 11.97 16.77 -9.07
CA TYR A 78 12.57 18.07 -9.37
C TYR A 78 13.59 17.95 -10.49
N LYS A 79 14.46 16.95 -10.42
CA LYS A 79 15.47 16.70 -11.46
C LYS A 79 14.80 16.38 -12.80
N ASP A 80 13.79 15.52 -12.80
CA ASP A 80 13.06 15.16 -14.02
C ASP A 80 12.42 16.37 -14.72
N ILE A 81 11.93 17.35 -13.97
CA ILE A 81 11.43 18.61 -14.55
C ILE A 81 12.58 19.45 -15.12
N MET A 82 13.70 19.54 -14.43
CA MET A 82 14.86 20.27 -14.95
C MET A 82 15.39 19.63 -16.23
N ASP A 83 15.51 18.31 -16.26
CA ASP A 83 15.93 17.53 -17.43
C ASP A 83 14.92 17.71 -18.59
N ALA A 84 13.61 17.78 -18.30
CA ALA A 84 12.58 18.06 -19.30
C ALA A 84 12.70 19.49 -19.89
N ILE A 85 12.97 20.49 -19.05
CA ILE A 85 13.20 21.89 -19.49
C ILE A 85 14.43 21.96 -20.41
N GLU A 86 15.52 21.31 -20.03
CA GLU A 86 16.75 21.24 -20.84
C GLU A 86 16.50 20.49 -22.16
N PHE A 87 15.85 19.34 -22.10
CA PHE A 87 15.50 18.55 -23.28
C PHE A 87 14.67 19.35 -24.30
N MET A 88 13.76 20.20 -23.80
CA MET A 88 12.94 21.08 -24.64
C MET A 88 13.69 22.36 -25.10
N GLY A 89 14.90 22.61 -24.58
CA GLY A 89 15.68 23.82 -24.89
C GLY A 89 15.02 25.10 -24.36
N LYS A 90 14.38 25.03 -23.17
CA LYS A 90 13.58 26.11 -22.59
C LYS A 90 14.15 26.72 -21.30
N GLU A 91 15.43 26.49 -20.98
CA GLU A 91 16.08 26.91 -19.75
C GLU A 91 15.96 28.43 -19.52
N LYS A 92 16.02 29.22 -20.60
CA LYS A 92 15.89 30.68 -20.54
C LYS A 92 14.51 31.17 -20.08
N ASP A 93 13.48 30.37 -20.27
CA ASP A 93 12.12 30.74 -19.95
C ASP A 93 11.77 30.50 -18.47
N PHE A 94 12.62 29.78 -17.76
CA PHE A 94 12.37 29.40 -16.37
C PHE A 94 13.34 30.08 -15.39
N LYS A 95 12.88 30.24 -14.16
CA LYS A 95 13.69 30.58 -12.99
C LYS A 95 13.37 29.66 -11.83
N VAL A 96 14.41 29.32 -11.07
CA VAL A 96 14.28 28.50 -9.85
C VAL A 96 14.29 29.41 -8.63
N VAL A 97 13.32 29.23 -7.73
CA VAL A 97 13.23 29.98 -6.46
C VAL A 97 12.91 28.97 -5.35
N LYS A 98 13.90 28.59 -4.56
CA LYS A 98 13.79 27.53 -3.54
C LYS A 98 13.28 26.23 -4.21
N ASN A 99 12.18 25.66 -3.69
CA ASN A 99 11.53 24.45 -4.22
C ASN A 99 10.43 24.74 -5.26
N ARG A 100 10.59 25.82 -6.06
CA ARG A 100 9.65 26.20 -7.11
C ARG A 100 10.37 26.51 -8.40
N ILE A 101 9.78 26.09 -9.50
CA ILE A 101 10.20 26.44 -10.86
C ILE A 101 9.11 27.34 -11.43
N ILE A 102 9.48 28.52 -11.93
CA ILE A 102 8.55 29.54 -12.40
C ILE A 102 8.81 29.81 -13.87
N ASN A 103 7.80 29.63 -14.71
CA ASN A 103 7.82 30.07 -16.09
C ASN A 103 7.73 31.61 -16.13
N LYS A 104 8.78 32.28 -16.63
CA LYS A 104 8.86 33.74 -16.67
C LYS A 104 7.88 34.39 -17.64
N LEU A 105 7.45 33.66 -18.67
CA LEU A 105 6.54 34.17 -19.70
C LEU A 105 5.08 34.20 -19.24
N THR A 106 4.64 33.16 -18.55
CA THR A 106 3.25 33.00 -18.13
C THR A 106 3.04 33.29 -16.63
N GLY A 107 4.11 33.17 -15.83
CA GLY A 107 4.06 33.19 -14.38
C GLY A 107 3.48 31.90 -13.77
N SER A 108 3.33 30.81 -14.54
CA SER A 108 2.98 29.49 -14.03
C SER A 108 4.05 28.98 -13.08
N ILE A 109 3.62 28.27 -12.05
CA ILE A 109 4.48 27.77 -10.96
C ILE A 109 4.40 26.26 -10.90
N ILE A 110 5.54 25.60 -10.89
CA ILE A 110 5.68 24.17 -10.55
C ILE A 110 6.27 24.11 -9.15
N SER A 111 5.55 23.49 -8.22
CA SER A 111 5.92 23.39 -6.80
C SER A 111 6.01 21.94 -6.37
N PHE A 112 6.87 21.65 -5.39
CA PHE A 112 7.13 20.31 -4.89
C PHE A 112 6.84 20.27 -3.39
N LYS A 113 6.08 19.25 -2.91
CA LYS A 113 5.75 19.07 -1.49
C LYS A 113 5.64 17.58 -1.14
N GLY A 114 6.02 17.22 0.09
CA GLY A 114 5.73 15.88 0.63
C GLY A 114 4.27 15.75 1.10
N ILE A 115 3.66 14.60 0.92
CA ILE A 115 2.28 14.31 1.37
C ILE A 115 2.20 14.48 2.89
N ARG A 116 3.11 13.84 3.66
CA ARG A 116 3.17 13.96 5.13
C ARG A 116 3.30 15.40 5.63
N SER A 117 3.85 16.30 4.83
CA SER A 117 3.96 17.72 5.15
C SER A 117 2.73 18.54 4.76
N THR A 118 1.75 17.92 4.09
CA THR A 118 0.61 18.61 3.46
C THR A 118 -0.71 18.36 4.23
N THR A 119 -0.71 17.48 5.23
CA THR A 119 -1.90 17.15 6.05
C THR A 119 -2.31 18.25 7.01
N GLY A 120 -3.59 18.32 7.35
CA GLY A 120 -4.17 19.26 8.32
C GLY A 120 -4.30 20.70 7.81
N ALA A 121 -3.91 21.70 8.62
CA ALA A 121 -4.07 23.14 8.30
C ALA A 121 -3.36 23.58 7.02
N LYS A 122 -2.39 22.82 6.53
CA LYS A 122 -1.63 23.12 5.31
C LYS A 122 -2.39 22.79 4.01
N LEU A 123 -3.48 22.02 4.05
CA LEU A 123 -4.35 21.75 2.89
C LEU A 123 -4.97 23.05 2.33
N LYS A 124 -5.26 24.04 3.19
CA LYS A 124 -5.72 25.38 2.75
C LYS A 124 -4.72 26.08 1.82
N SER A 125 -3.44 25.70 1.86
CA SER A 125 -2.40 26.29 0.99
C SER A 125 -2.37 25.70 -0.43
N LEU A 126 -3.28 24.78 -0.75
CA LEU A 126 -3.42 24.18 -2.09
C LEU A 126 -4.35 24.97 -3.00
N SER A 127 -5.07 25.98 -2.47
CA SER A 127 -6.03 26.80 -3.21
C SER A 127 -5.37 27.67 -4.27
N GLY A 128 -5.00 27.28 -5.36
CA GLY A 128 -4.34 28.04 -6.42
C GLY A 128 -3.60 27.14 -7.39
N PHE A 129 -3.50 25.87 -7.05
CA PHE A 129 -3.04 24.84 -7.97
C PHE A 129 -4.21 24.36 -8.83
N THR A 130 -3.92 24.16 -10.11
CA THR A 130 -4.88 23.66 -11.11
C THR A 130 -4.52 22.24 -11.54
N THR A 131 -3.30 21.85 -11.31
CA THR A 131 -2.79 20.52 -11.66
C THR A 131 -2.09 19.92 -10.45
N LEU A 132 -2.51 18.73 -10.08
CA LEU A 132 -1.89 17.88 -9.06
C LEU A 132 -1.22 16.69 -9.76
N ILE A 133 0.01 16.40 -9.41
CA ILE A 133 0.70 15.19 -9.85
C ILE A 133 1.16 14.46 -8.59
N ILE A 134 0.71 13.24 -8.40
CA ILE A 134 1.16 12.38 -7.31
C ILE A 134 2.06 11.31 -7.92
N GLU A 135 3.35 11.42 -7.65
CA GLU A 135 4.35 10.44 -8.06
C GLU A 135 4.43 9.32 -7.03
N GLU A 136 4.57 8.07 -7.49
CA GLU A 136 4.44 6.85 -6.67
C GLU A 136 3.11 6.85 -5.88
N ALA A 137 2.00 7.06 -6.59
CA ALA A 137 0.69 7.24 -5.97
C ALA A 137 0.24 6.04 -5.10
N MET A 138 0.84 4.86 -5.28
CA MET A 138 0.66 3.71 -4.38
C MET A 138 1.21 3.95 -2.95
N GLU A 139 2.04 4.98 -2.74
CA GLU A 139 2.54 5.36 -1.41
C GLU A 139 1.49 6.16 -0.59
N VAL A 140 0.41 6.62 -1.19
CA VAL A 140 -0.73 7.24 -0.48
C VAL A 140 -1.47 6.14 0.27
N GLU A 141 -1.64 6.31 1.57
CA GLU A 141 -2.08 5.22 2.46
C GLU A 141 -3.56 4.84 2.25
N SER A 142 -4.42 5.78 1.84
CA SER A 142 -5.86 5.51 1.68
C SER A 142 -6.55 6.51 0.73
N PHE A 143 -7.75 6.14 0.28
CA PHE A 143 -8.62 7.03 -0.47
C PHE A 143 -8.98 8.30 0.32
N GLU A 144 -9.17 8.21 1.63
CA GLU A 144 -9.47 9.38 2.47
C GLU A 144 -8.31 10.37 2.52
N GLU A 145 -7.06 9.89 2.49
CA GLU A 145 -5.89 10.77 2.40
C GLU A 145 -5.84 11.45 1.03
N PHE A 146 -6.04 10.68 -0.04
CA PHE A 146 -6.13 11.20 -1.41
C PHE A 146 -7.24 12.25 -1.54
N SER A 147 -8.47 11.96 -1.10
CA SER A 147 -9.62 12.86 -1.19
C SER A 147 -9.37 14.21 -0.53
N LYS A 148 -8.76 14.23 0.66
CA LYS A 148 -8.39 15.48 1.34
C LYS A 148 -7.44 16.35 0.53
N ILE A 149 -6.55 15.74 -0.24
CA ILE A 149 -5.60 16.46 -1.11
C ILE A 149 -6.34 16.95 -2.36
N ASP A 150 -7.13 16.09 -2.99
CA ASP A 150 -7.87 16.37 -4.22
C ASP A 150 -8.88 17.52 -4.04
N GLU A 151 -9.61 17.54 -2.91
CA GLU A 151 -10.50 18.63 -2.54
C GLU A 151 -9.82 20.00 -2.46
N GLY A 152 -8.50 20.04 -2.29
CA GLY A 152 -7.69 21.27 -2.33
C GLY A 152 -7.55 21.86 -3.73
N ILE A 153 -7.75 21.08 -4.79
CA ILE A 153 -7.59 21.46 -6.20
C ILE A 153 -8.95 21.91 -6.77
N ARG A 154 -9.27 23.20 -6.60
CA ARG A 154 -10.62 23.74 -6.85
C ARG A 154 -10.65 25.17 -7.41
N VAL A 155 -9.82 25.48 -8.39
CA VAL A 155 -9.77 26.80 -9.02
C VAL A 155 -10.93 26.96 -10.02
N LYS A 156 -11.82 27.92 -9.79
CA LYS A 156 -12.97 28.18 -10.67
C LYS A 156 -12.52 28.70 -12.04
N GLY A 157 -13.15 28.18 -13.09
CA GLY A 157 -12.98 28.67 -14.48
C GLY A 157 -11.65 28.29 -15.12
N LYS A 158 -10.99 27.26 -14.59
CA LYS A 158 -9.76 26.72 -15.16
C LYS A 158 -9.88 25.21 -15.35
N PRO A 159 -9.22 24.64 -16.35
CA PRO A 159 -9.10 23.18 -16.45
C PRO A 159 -8.33 22.64 -15.25
N LEU A 160 -8.87 21.62 -14.61
CA LEU A 160 -8.26 20.96 -13.45
C LEU A 160 -7.77 19.58 -13.86
N LYS A 161 -6.61 19.18 -13.32
CA LYS A 161 -6.01 17.85 -13.54
C LYS A 161 -5.50 17.23 -12.26
N VAL A 162 -5.76 15.95 -12.08
CA VAL A 162 -5.17 15.11 -11.06
C VAL A 162 -4.53 13.92 -11.75
N ILE A 163 -3.21 13.88 -11.76
CA ILE A 163 -2.42 12.86 -12.45
C ILE A 163 -1.79 11.95 -11.40
N LEU A 164 -2.10 10.66 -11.46
CA LEU A 164 -1.55 9.63 -10.60
C LEU A 164 -0.52 8.84 -11.40
N LEU A 165 0.74 8.90 -10.98
CA LEU A 165 1.83 8.13 -11.57
C LEU A 165 2.18 6.97 -10.63
N TYR A 166 2.02 5.74 -11.09
CA TYR A 166 2.30 4.57 -10.24
C TYR A 166 2.63 3.31 -11.04
N ASN A 167 3.23 2.37 -10.32
CA ASN A 167 3.33 0.98 -10.75
C ASN A 167 2.29 0.19 -9.96
N PRO A 168 1.36 -0.52 -10.61
CA PRO A 168 0.45 -1.43 -9.92
C PRO A 168 1.19 -2.47 -9.09
N GLY A 169 0.55 -2.88 -8.01
CA GLY A 169 1.04 -3.92 -7.11
C GLY A 169 0.01 -5.02 -6.92
N VAL A 170 -0.14 -5.46 -5.67
CA VAL A 170 -1.23 -6.35 -5.28
C VAL A 170 -2.52 -5.55 -5.23
N ALA A 171 -3.57 -6.07 -5.86
CA ALA A 171 -4.87 -5.41 -6.00
C ALA A 171 -5.59 -5.25 -4.66
N LEU A 172 -5.55 -6.28 -3.81
CA LEU A 172 -6.29 -6.29 -2.55
C LEU A 172 -5.79 -5.21 -1.59
N GLY A 173 -6.71 -4.37 -1.12
CA GLY A 173 -6.43 -3.26 -0.20
C GLY A 173 -5.66 -2.10 -0.84
N ALA A 174 -5.47 -2.12 -2.15
CA ALA A 174 -4.93 -1.00 -2.89
C ALA A 174 -6.05 -0.03 -3.23
N TRP A 175 -6.14 1.11 -2.54
CA TRP A 175 -7.22 2.08 -2.72
C TRP A 175 -7.40 2.55 -4.18
N ILE A 176 -6.30 2.65 -4.95
CA ILE A 176 -6.37 2.99 -6.38
C ILE A 176 -7.09 1.88 -7.16
N HIS A 177 -6.83 0.61 -6.80
CA HIS A 177 -7.53 -0.51 -7.43
C HIS A 177 -9.02 -0.47 -7.09
N ASP A 178 -9.34 -0.30 -5.81
CA ASP A 178 -10.72 -0.33 -5.31
C ASP A 178 -11.57 0.80 -5.91
N GLU A 179 -10.96 1.97 -6.19
CA GLU A 179 -11.64 3.13 -6.76
C GLU A 179 -11.83 3.05 -8.29
N TRP A 180 -10.82 2.56 -9.01
CA TRP A 180 -10.78 2.70 -10.47
C TRP A 180 -10.68 1.39 -11.26
N PHE A 181 -10.56 0.24 -10.60
CA PHE A 181 -10.39 -1.04 -11.30
C PHE A 181 -11.37 -2.09 -10.82
N VAL A 182 -11.69 -3.03 -11.72
CA VAL A 182 -12.43 -4.26 -11.41
C VAL A 182 -11.64 -5.42 -12.03
N ASP A 183 -11.32 -6.43 -11.24
CA ASP A 183 -10.51 -7.58 -11.68
C ASP A 183 -9.21 -7.17 -12.39
N GLY A 184 -8.56 -6.12 -11.88
CA GLY A 184 -7.31 -5.59 -12.43
C GLY A 184 -7.46 -4.79 -13.74
N LYS A 185 -8.69 -4.60 -14.25
CA LYS A 185 -8.97 -3.83 -15.45
C LYS A 185 -9.60 -2.48 -15.12
N PRO A 186 -9.32 -1.42 -15.90
CA PRO A 186 -9.97 -0.14 -15.71
C PRO A 186 -11.49 -0.25 -15.67
N ASN A 187 -12.12 0.37 -14.66
CA ASN A 187 -13.56 0.48 -14.55
C ASN A 187 -14.02 1.85 -15.07
N PRO A 188 -14.47 1.96 -16.33
CA PRO A 188 -14.91 3.25 -16.89
C PRO A 188 -16.18 3.79 -16.25
N GLN A 189 -16.92 2.95 -15.50
CA GLN A 189 -18.15 3.36 -14.82
C GLN A 189 -17.87 4.03 -13.46
N ALA A 190 -16.68 3.87 -12.90
CA ALA A 190 -16.34 4.46 -11.61
C ALA A 190 -16.28 5.99 -11.69
N PHE A 191 -15.71 6.53 -12.81
CA PHE A 191 -15.60 7.98 -13.03
C PHE A 191 -15.75 8.30 -14.51
N GLU A 192 -16.75 9.11 -14.87
CA GLU A 192 -16.97 9.55 -16.24
C GLU A 192 -15.85 10.43 -16.79
N ASP A 193 -15.10 11.08 -15.88
CA ASP A 193 -14.02 12.02 -16.18
C ASP A 193 -12.62 11.46 -15.95
N THR A 194 -12.43 10.14 -16.01
CA THR A 194 -11.16 9.45 -15.78
C THR A 194 -10.57 8.91 -17.07
N VAL A 195 -9.27 9.14 -17.28
CA VAL A 195 -8.47 8.55 -18.37
C VAL A 195 -7.46 7.56 -17.80
N PHE A 196 -7.39 6.39 -18.40
CA PHE A 196 -6.41 5.35 -18.08
C PHE A 196 -5.34 5.28 -19.16
N MET A 197 -4.08 5.36 -18.75
CA MET A 197 -2.91 5.28 -19.63
C MET A 197 -1.97 4.21 -19.08
N HIS A 198 -2.03 3.04 -19.69
CA HIS A 198 -1.14 1.93 -19.37
C HIS A 198 0.02 1.89 -20.35
N SER A 199 1.25 1.84 -19.85
CA SER A 199 2.45 1.74 -20.66
C SER A 199 3.46 0.79 -20.06
N THR A 200 4.20 0.12 -20.92
CA THR A 200 5.25 -0.82 -20.58
C THR A 200 6.58 -0.42 -21.21
N PHE A 201 7.64 -1.16 -20.94
CA PHE A 201 8.91 -0.95 -21.63
C PHE A 201 8.81 -1.23 -23.13
N LEU A 202 7.85 -2.05 -23.59
CA LEU A 202 7.63 -2.34 -25.01
C LEU A 202 7.16 -1.09 -25.76
N ASP A 203 6.43 -0.20 -25.10
CA ASP A 203 5.98 1.07 -25.65
C ASP A 203 7.08 2.12 -25.71
N ASN A 204 8.25 1.84 -25.12
CA ASN A 204 9.39 2.75 -25.00
C ASN A 204 10.74 2.08 -25.37
N GLU A 205 10.73 0.94 -26.01
CA GLU A 205 11.90 0.10 -26.30
C GLU A 205 12.99 0.90 -27.02
N GLU A 206 12.60 1.77 -27.96
CA GLU A 206 13.53 2.60 -28.75
C GLU A 206 14.37 3.56 -27.88
N ASN A 207 13.88 3.95 -26.70
CA ASN A 207 14.55 4.87 -25.78
C ASN A 207 15.32 4.14 -24.67
N LEU A 208 15.29 2.82 -24.63
CA LEU A 208 15.97 2.02 -23.61
C LEU A 208 17.28 1.44 -24.13
N ASN A 209 18.23 1.24 -23.20
CA ASN A 209 19.43 0.51 -23.54
C ASN A 209 19.08 -0.92 -23.92
N PRO A 210 19.60 -1.48 -25.04
CA PRO A 210 19.31 -2.84 -25.47
C PRO A 210 19.54 -3.92 -24.39
N SER A 211 20.54 -3.74 -23.54
CA SER A 211 20.81 -4.66 -22.42
C SER A 211 19.71 -4.67 -21.36
N VAL A 212 19.05 -3.54 -21.16
CA VAL A 212 17.89 -3.43 -20.24
C VAL A 212 16.67 -4.11 -20.83
N VAL A 213 16.42 -3.90 -22.12
CA VAL A 213 15.34 -4.55 -22.86
C VAL A 213 15.51 -6.08 -22.81
N GLN A 214 16.72 -6.56 -23.11
CA GLN A 214 17.00 -8.00 -23.04
C GLN A 214 16.79 -8.56 -21.64
N ARG A 215 17.25 -7.85 -20.61
CA ARG A 215 17.02 -8.24 -19.21
C ARG A 215 15.53 -8.36 -18.89
N TYR A 216 14.71 -7.42 -19.36
CA TYR A 216 13.25 -7.49 -19.12
C TYR A 216 12.62 -8.67 -19.84
N LYS A 217 13.00 -8.95 -21.09
CA LYS A 217 12.56 -10.15 -21.83
C LYS A 217 12.98 -11.45 -21.13
N ASP A 218 14.19 -11.50 -20.57
CA ASP A 218 14.66 -12.65 -19.80
C ASP A 218 13.84 -12.91 -18.52
N LEU A 219 13.27 -11.84 -17.91
CA LEU A 219 12.45 -11.98 -16.70
C LEU A 219 11.12 -12.70 -16.98
N GLU A 220 10.58 -12.60 -18.18
CA GLU A 220 9.38 -13.35 -18.59
C GLU A 220 9.52 -14.86 -18.33
N LEU A 221 10.67 -15.42 -18.65
CA LEU A 221 10.95 -16.84 -18.44
C LEU A 221 11.43 -17.16 -17.02
N LYS A 222 12.26 -16.30 -16.45
CA LYS A 222 12.91 -16.57 -15.16
C LYS A 222 12.04 -16.22 -13.95
N ARG A 223 11.15 -15.23 -14.07
CA ARG A 223 10.30 -14.70 -12.99
C ARG A 223 8.97 -14.17 -13.56
N PRO A 224 8.09 -15.05 -14.05
CA PRO A 224 6.88 -14.64 -14.77
C PRO A 224 5.94 -13.74 -13.95
N LYS A 225 5.72 -14.03 -12.66
CA LYS A 225 4.88 -13.17 -11.80
C LYS A 225 5.47 -11.77 -11.63
N TYR A 226 6.79 -11.68 -11.37
CA TYR A 226 7.49 -10.39 -11.30
C TYR A 226 7.43 -9.62 -12.62
N TYR A 227 7.58 -10.33 -13.74
CA TYR A 227 7.48 -9.73 -15.08
C TYR A 227 6.10 -9.12 -15.31
N VAL A 228 5.05 -9.88 -15.05
CA VAL A 228 3.66 -9.41 -15.22
C VAL A 228 3.37 -8.20 -14.31
N ASN A 229 3.70 -8.29 -13.03
CA ASN A 229 3.39 -7.22 -12.08
C ASN A 229 4.31 -6.00 -12.23
N THR A 230 5.64 -6.19 -12.21
CA THR A 230 6.59 -5.06 -12.11
C THR A 230 7.00 -4.52 -13.46
N ILE A 231 7.12 -5.36 -14.49
CA ILE A 231 7.59 -4.96 -15.81
C ILE A 231 6.43 -4.59 -16.72
N LEU A 232 5.37 -5.41 -16.76
CA LEU A 232 4.17 -5.11 -17.53
C LEU A 232 3.17 -4.23 -16.76
N ALA A 233 3.36 -4.06 -15.45
CA ALA A 233 2.51 -3.24 -14.60
C ALA A 233 1.02 -3.65 -14.60
N GLU A 234 0.79 -4.94 -14.49
CA GLU A 234 -0.55 -5.48 -14.28
C GLU A 234 -0.82 -5.66 -12.78
N TRP A 235 -2.07 -5.46 -12.39
CA TRP A 235 -2.51 -5.80 -11.04
C TRP A 235 -2.42 -7.30 -10.82
N THR A 236 -1.94 -7.71 -9.66
CA THR A 236 -1.84 -9.12 -9.26
C THR A 236 -2.66 -9.36 -7.99
N LEU A 237 -3.13 -10.60 -7.83
CA LEU A 237 -3.86 -10.98 -6.61
C LEU A 237 -2.91 -11.25 -5.45
N ASP A 238 -1.67 -11.64 -5.73
CA ASP A 238 -0.67 -11.98 -4.73
C ASP A 238 0.75 -11.56 -5.14
N SER A 239 1.66 -11.52 -4.17
CA SER A 239 3.08 -11.20 -4.41
C SER A 239 3.89 -12.46 -4.78
N GLU A 240 4.88 -12.29 -5.67
CA GLU A 240 5.87 -13.33 -5.92
C GLU A 240 6.78 -13.52 -4.70
N GLY A 241 7.11 -14.78 -4.39
CA GLY A 241 7.99 -15.12 -3.27
C GLY A 241 7.36 -14.93 -1.91
N ARG A 242 6.03 -15.15 -1.81
CA ARG A 242 5.34 -15.14 -0.52
C ARG A 242 6.08 -15.97 0.52
N VAL A 243 6.13 -15.41 1.73
CA VAL A 243 6.77 -16.09 2.86
C VAL A 243 5.98 -17.31 3.29
N TYR A 244 4.65 -17.18 3.34
CA TYR A 244 3.77 -18.33 3.55
C TYR A 244 3.07 -18.67 2.24
N ASP A 245 3.21 -19.90 1.79
CA ASP A 245 2.56 -20.40 0.59
C ASP A 245 1.73 -21.66 0.94
N GLY A 246 0.69 -21.91 0.16
CA GLY A 246 -0.14 -23.10 0.34
C GLY A 246 -1.12 -23.05 1.52
N TRP A 247 -1.41 -21.88 2.11
CA TRP A 247 -2.51 -21.74 3.06
C TRP A 247 -3.83 -21.65 2.28
N ASP A 248 -4.84 -22.38 2.74
CA ASP A 248 -6.19 -22.29 2.18
C ASP A 248 -6.95 -21.09 2.78
N VAL A 249 -7.98 -20.61 2.06
CA VAL A 249 -8.88 -19.55 2.53
C VAL A 249 -10.31 -19.99 2.36
N TYR A 250 -11.06 -20.06 3.46
CA TYR A 250 -12.45 -20.50 3.47
C TYR A 250 -13.37 -19.40 4.05
N PRO A 251 -14.64 -19.35 3.65
CA PRO A 251 -15.59 -18.37 4.16
C PRO A 251 -15.96 -18.63 5.64
N GLY A 252 -15.83 -19.86 6.12
CA GLY A 252 -16.18 -20.26 7.48
C GLY A 252 -15.55 -21.59 7.85
N MET A 253 -15.68 -21.94 9.13
CA MET A 253 -15.33 -23.24 9.68
C MET A 253 -16.61 -23.96 10.08
N GLU A 254 -16.86 -25.14 9.50
CA GLU A 254 -18.09 -25.93 9.78
C GLU A 254 -17.95 -26.75 11.06
N ASP A 255 -16.78 -27.26 11.35
CA ASP A 255 -16.51 -28.16 12.47
C ASP A 255 -16.22 -27.38 13.76
N LYS A 256 -16.60 -28.05 14.89
CA LYS A 256 -16.25 -27.51 16.20
C LYS A 256 -14.75 -27.75 16.48
N PRO A 257 -13.97 -26.74 16.83
CA PRO A 257 -12.54 -26.90 17.10
C PRO A 257 -12.29 -27.78 18.35
N ASP A 258 -11.20 -28.54 18.31
CA ASP A 258 -10.68 -29.27 19.45
C ASP A 258 -10.33 -28.34 20.61
N PHE A 259 -9.77 -27.16 20.28
CA PHE A 259 -9.54 -26.06 21.21
C PHE A 259 -9.34 -24.75 20.44
N THR A 260 -9.53 -23.64 21.16
CA THR A 260 -9.31 -22.28 20.68
C THR A 260 -8.30 -21.56 21.54
N VAL A 261 -7.36 -20.84 20.93
CA VAL A 261 -6.49 -19.88 21.58
C VAL A 261 -6.47 -18.58 20.77
N TYR A 262 -5.85 -17.55 21.31
CA TYR A 262 -5.72 -16.26 20.61
C TYR A 262 -4.25 -15.85 20.56
N GLY A 263 -3.85 -15.22 19.48
CA GLY A 263 -2.58 -14.53 19.38
C GLY A 263 -2.83 -13.02 19.34
N LEU A 264 -2.02 -12.27 20.07
CA LEU A 264 -2.13 -10.81 20.16
C LEU A 264 -0.76 -10.18 19.90
N ASP A 265 -0.70 -9.31 18.92
CA ASP A 265 0.44 -8.45 18.67
C ASP A 265 0.07 -7.00 18.95
N PHE A 266 0.94 -6.28 19.64
CA PHE A 266 0.70 -4.88 20.02
C PHE A 266 1.43 -3.95 19.07
N GLY A 267 0.72 -3.11 18.33
CA GLY A 267 1.28 -2.01 17.58
C GLY A 267 1.90 -0.97 18.52
N TYR A 268 3.18 -0.68 18.33
CA TYR A 268 3.91 0.30 19.12
C TYR A 268 4.27 1.54 18.28
N GLY A 269 4.12 2.74 18.84
CA GLY A 269 4.61 3.97 18.21
C GLY A 269 3.67 4.63 17.19
N GLY A 270 2.42 4.19 17.04
CA GLY A 270 1.38 4.91 16.28
C GLY A 270 1.36 4.65 14.77
N VAL A 271 2.19 3.72 14.27
CA VAL A 271 2.19 3.28 12.86
C VAL A 271 1.72 1.82 12.77
N ASP A 272 2.23 0.96 13.67
CA ASP A 272 1.92 -0.46 13.68
C ASP A 272 0.49 -0.74 14.18
N SER A 273 -0.12 -1.80 13.67
CA SER A 273 -1.45 -2.23 14.06
C SER A 273 -1.43 -3.12 15.30
N THR A 274 -2.39 -2.96 16.20
CA THR A 274 -2.66 -3.98 17.21
C THR A 274 -3.59 -5.01 16.62
N SER A 275 -3.15 -6.27 16.55
CA SER A 275 -3.84 -7.37 15.88
C SER A 275 -4.17 -8.50 16.84
N LEU A 276 -5.42 -8.91 16.89
CA LEU A 276 -5.90 -10.08 17.63
C LEU A 276 -6.43 -11.13 16.65
N ILE A 277 -5.82 -12.30 16.65
CA ILE A 277 -6.18 -13.43 15.81
C ILE A 277 -6.71 -14.57 16.66
N LYS A 278 -7.91 -15.05 16.36
CA LYS A 278 -8.46 -16.29 16.88
C LYS A 278 -7.79 -17.46 16.16
N VAL A 279 -7.33 -18.43 16.90
CA VAL A 279 -6.61 -19.60 16.41
C VAL A 279 -7.34 -20.85 16.88
N ASP A 280 -8.09 -21.44 15.99
CA ASP A 280 -8.79 -22.71 16.21
C ASP A 280 -7.91 -23.88 15.73
N TYR A 281 -7.97 -25.00 16.40
CA TYR A 281 -7.27 -26.21 15.99
C TYR A 281 -8.25 -27.38 15.89
N PHE A 282 -8.23 -28.06 14.75
CA PHE A 282 -9.06 -29.24 14.50
C PHE A 282 -8.32 -30.24 13.61
N GLU A 283 -8.20 -31.48 14.03
CA GLU A 283 -7.63 -32.60 13.29
C GLU A 283 -6.33 -32.29 12.53
N GLY A 284 -5.38 -31.63 13.19
CA GLY A 284 -4.07 -31.32 12.60
C GLY A 284 -4.01 -30.03 11.79
N THR A 285 -5.13 -29.35 11.57
CA THR A 285 -5.25 -28.10 10.83
C THR A 285 -5.47 -26.93 11.78
N TRP A 286 -4.84 -25.80 11.47
CA TRP A 286 -4.98 -24.54 12.18
C TRP A 286 -5.89 -23.61 11.38
N TYR A 287 -6.92 -23.08 11.99
CA TYR A 287 -7.86 -22.14 11.40
C TYR A 287 -7.66 -20.78 12.03
N LEU A 288 -7.42 -19.76 11.22
CA LEU A 288 -7.11 -18.41 11.65
C LEU A 288 -8.24 -17.46 11.28
N THR A 289 -8.80 -16.78 12.27
CA THR A 289 -9.81 -15.75 12.04
C THR A 289 -9.34 -14.43 12.65
N GLU A 290 -9.33 -13.36 11.88
CA GLU A 290 -9.06 -12.04 12.41
C GLU A 290 -10.23 -11.57 13.29
N VAL A 291 -9.93 -11.26 14.55
CA VAL A 291 -10.91 -10.66 15.47
C VAL A 291 -10.92 -9.14 15.26
N PHE A 292 -9.76 -8.55 15.24
CA PHE A 292 -9.51 -7.19 14.79
C PHE A 292 -8.02 -6.97 14.47
N SER A 293 -7.77 -6.02 13.57
CA SER A 293 -6.45 -5.46 13.31
C SER A 293 -6.62 -3.97 13.04
N LYS A 294 -6.09 -3.11 13.92
CA LYS A 294 -6.31 -1.67 13.85
C LYS A 294 -5.04 -0.90 14.23
N PRO A 295 -4.67 0.13 13.47
CA PRO A 295 -3.58 1.02 13.82
C PRO A 295 -3.99 1.99 14.94
N LYS A 296 -3.02 2.51 15.66
CA LYS A 296 -3.19 3.61 16.63
C LYS A 296 -4.18 3.34 17.77
N ILE A 297 -4.37 2.09 18.18
CA ILE A 297 -5.24 1.76 19.32
C ILE A 297 -4.54 2.10 20.64
N ARG A 298 -5.25 2.79 21.52
CA ARG A 298 -4.81 2.99 22.90
C ARG A 298 -5.02 1.70 23.71
N MET A 299 -4.18 1.48 24.69
CA MET A 299 -4.21 0.25 25.51
C MET A 299 -5.58 -0.05 26.13
N GLY A 300 -6.26 0.95 26.70
CA GLY A 300 -7.61 0.77 27.26
C GLY A 300 -8.67 0.35 26.24
N GLU A 301 -8.46 0.66 24.95
CA GLU A 301 -9.37 0.31 23.87
C GLU A 301 -9.24 -1.16 23.47
N VAL A 302 -8.07 -1.80 23.68
CA VAL A 302 -7.86 -3.22 23.36
C VAL A 302 -8.81 -4.10 24.14
N VAL A 303 -8.96 -3.86 25.44
CA VAL A 303 -9.90 -4.60 26.30
C VAL A 303 -11.35 -4.38 25.87
N ALA A 304 -11.70 -3.16 25.50
CA ALA A 304 -13.04 -2.83 25.00
C ALA A 304 -13.34 -3.56 23.69
N LEU A 305 -12.40 -3.56 22.74
CA LEU A 305 -12.52 -4.29 21.47
C LEU A 305 -12.62 -5.79 21.66
N MET A 306 -11.85 -6.38 22.58
CA MET A 306 -11.97 -7.80 22.91
C MET A 306 -13.36 -8.15 23.43
N LYS A 307 -13.93 -7.32 24.30
CA LYS A 307 -15.31 -7.50 24.82
C LYS A 307 -16.35 -7.32 23.72
N GLN A 308 -16.22 -6.27 22.90
CA GLN A 308 -17.11 -5.98 21.77
C GLN A 308 -17.14 -7.13 20.75
N ASN A 309 -16.00 -7.80 20.53
CA ASN A 309 -15.90 -8.95 19.64
C ASN A 309 -16.14 -10.29 20.36
N ASN A 310 -16.76 -10.28 21.53
CA ASN A 310 -17.16 -11.48 22.28
C ASN A 310 -15.99 -12.45 22.58
N VAL A 311 -14.77 -11.95 22.78
CA VAL A 311 -13.66 -12.78 23.23
C VAL A 311 -13.95 -13.27 24.65
N PRO A 312 -13.94 -14.60 24.92
CA PRO A 312 -14.22 -15.12 26.23
C PRO A 312 -13.24 -14.65 27.30
N LEU A 313 -13.72 -14.31 28.51
CA LEU A 313 -12.83 -13.82 29.58
C LEU A 313 -11.81 -14.86 30.06
N ASP A 314 -12.14 -16.15 29.90
CA ASP A 314 -11.25 -17.28 30.18
C ASP A 314 -10.38 -17.68 28.99
N ALA A 315 -10.45 -16.93 27.89
CA ALA A 315 -9.66 -17.18 26.68
C ALA A 315 -8.18 -17.23 27.01
N ARG A 316 -7.50 -18.21 26.41
CA ARG A 316 -6.05 -18.30 26.44
C ARG A 316 -5.47 -17.43 25.32
N ILE A 317 -4.73 -16.38 25.71
CA ILE A 317 -4.19 -15.40 24.79
C ILE A 317 -2.67 -15.41 24.89
N TYR A 318 -1.99 -15.53 23.77
CA TYR A 318 -0.54 -15.45 23.69
C TYR A 318 -0.13 -14.12 23.04
N ALA A 319 0.58 -13.29 23.81
CA ALA A 319 0.96 -11.95 23.38
C ALA A 319 2.46 -11.71 23.44
N ASP A 320 2.96 -10.81 22.59
CA ASP A 320 4.30 -10.27 22.81
C ASP A 320 4.34 -9.52 24.14
N TYR A 321 5.50 -9.55 24.78
CA TYR A 321 5.70 -8.96 26.10
C TYR A 321 6.83 -7.91 26.11
N ALA A 322 7.07 -7.29 24.96
CA ALA A 322 8.01 -6.18 24.89
C ALA A 322 7.67 -5.07 25.90
N VAL A 323 6.37 -4.89 26.18
CA VAL A 323 5.87 -3.96 27.20
C VAL A 323 5.04 -4.70 28.25
N PRO A 324 5.62 -5.09 29.40
CA PRO A 324 4.93 -5.88 30.45
C PRO A 324 3.64 -5.23 30.98
N LEU A 325 3.56 -3.90 30.95
CA LEU A 325 2.38 -3.15 31.40
C LEU A 325 1.12 -3.57 30.63
N PHE A 326 1.24 -3.84 29.33
CA PHE A 326 0.12 -4.23 28.47
C PHE A 326 -0.54 -5.55 28.92
N LEU A 327 0.26 -6.54 29.29
CA LEU A 327 -0.27 -7.78 29.83
C LEU A 327 -1.00 -7.57 31.16
N THR A 328 -0.55 -6.63 31.98
CA THR A 328 -1.17 -6.31 33.25
C THR A 328 -2.52 -5.63 33.06
N GLU A 329 -2.63 -4.68 32.15
CA GLU A 329 -3.89 -3.99 31.85
C GLU A 329 -4.96 -4.94 31.29
N ILE A 330 -4.56 -5.86 30.40
CA ILE A 330 -5.50 -6.85 29.87
C ILE A 330 -5.99 -7.81 30.98
N ARG A 331 -5.10 -8.20 31.93
CA ARG A 331 -5.52 -8.98 33.10
C ARG A 331 -6.48 -8.22 34.01
N LEU A 332 -6.23 -6.95 34.25
CA LEU A 332 -7.13 -6.07 34.99
C LEU A 332 -8.48 -5.90 34.27
N GLY A 333 -8.49 -5.94 32.96
CA GLY A 333 -9.69 -5.96 32.12
C GLY A 333 -10.51 -7.25 32.21
N GLY A 334 -10.03 -8.27 32.94
CA GLY A 334 -10.72 -9.54 33.19
C GLY A 334 -10.12 -10.75 32.46
N TYR A 335 -9.21 -10.57 31.51
CA TYR A 335 -8.63 -11.65 30.71
C TYR A 335 -7.44 -12.32 31.43
N LYS A 336 -7.72 -13.15 32.44
CA LYS A 336 -6.68 -13.80 33.26
C LYS A 336 -5.85 -14.85 32.51
N GLY A 337 -6.36 -15.31 31.35
CA GLY A 337 -5.69 -16.30 30.49
C GLY A 337 -4.56 -15.77 29.62
N ILE A 338 -4.27 -14.46 29.66
CA ILE A 338 -3.19 -13.88 28.85
C ILE A 338 -1.81 -14.32 29.35
N ARG A 339 -0.96 -14.72 28.42
CA ARG A 339 0.38 -15.28 28.65
C ARG A 339 1.38 -14.68 27.66
N LYS A 340 2.66 -14.75 28.02
CA LYS A 340 3.77 -14.40 27.14
C LYS A 340 3.87 -15.41 25.99
N CYS A 341 4.05 -14.92 24.76
CA CYS A 341 4.34 -15.79 23.63
C CYS A 341 5.77 -16.37 23.74
N LYS A 342 6.02 -17.48 23.06
CA LYS A 342 7.38 -18.04 22.91
C LYS A 342 8.21 -17.14 22.00
N LYS A 343 9.29 -16.52 22.50
CA LYS A 343 10.25 -15.75 21.70
C LYS A 343 11.24 -16.64 20.94
N GLY A 344 11.87 -16.10 19.92
CA GLY A 344 12.90 -16.75 19.09
C GLY A 344 13.06 -15.97 17.79
N LYS A 345 14.06 -16.32 16.98
CA LYS A 345 14.29 -15.65 15.69
C LYS A 345 13.09 -15.84 14.75
N VAL A 346 12.62 -14.76 14.15
CA VAL A 346 11.47 -14.77 13.23
C VAL A 346 11.70 -15.77 12.09
N THR A 347 12.91 -15.78 11.51
CA THR A 347 13.27 -16.68 10.41
C THR A 347 13.13 -18.17 10.74
N GLU A 348 13.46 -18.58 11.97
CA GLU A 348 13.31 -19.97 12.42
C GLU A 348 11.82 -20.31 12.61
N LYS A 349 11.06 -19.37 13.17
CA LYS A 349 9.63 -19.55 13.43
C LYS A 349 8.80 -19.57 12.15
N VAL A 350 9.18 -18.77 11.16
CA VAL A 350 8.57 -18.79 9.82
C VAL A 350 8.69 -20.18 9.21
N LYS A 351 9.87 -20.80 9.27
CA LYS A 351 10.05 -22.19 8.77
C LYS A 351 9.10 -23.18 9.45
N ILE A 352 8.96 -23.07 10.79
CA ILE A 352 8.02 -23.94 11.52
C ILE A 352 6.56 -23.68 11.10
N MET A 353 6.20 -22.45 10.78
CA MET A 353 4.86 -22.10 10.31
C MET A 353 4.61 -22.62 8.90
N GLN A 354 5.62 -22.61 8.01
CA GLN A 354 5.53 -23.14 6.65
C GLN A 354 5.21 -24.64 6.63
N ASP A 355 5.64 -25.40 7.64
CA ASP A 355 5.38 -26.84 7.77
C ASP A 355 3.99 -27.15 8.33
N LYS A 356 3.15 -26.17 8.61
CA LYS A 356 1.81 -26.37 9.21
C LYS A 356 0.72 -26.28 8.17
N LYS A 357 -0.30 -27.10 8.34
CA LYS A 357 -1.55 -26.95 7.58
C LYS A 357 -2.36 -25.85 8.21
N ILE A 358 -2.54 -24.76 7.47
CA ILE A 358 -3.21 -23.54 7.93
C ILE A 358 -4.31 -23.14 6.94
N VAL A 359 -5.43 -22.71 7.51
CA VAL A 359 -6.59 -22.16 6.79
C VAL A 359 -6.91 -20.78 7.37
N ILE A 360 -7.05 -19.79 6.52
CA ILE A 360 -7.58 -18.48 6.91
C ILE A 360 -9.09 -18.51 6.73
N ILE A 361 -9.82 -18.09 7.76
CA ILE A 361 -11.26 -17.92 7.70
C ILE A 361 -11.56 -16.46 7.42
N ASP A 362 -11.94 -16.18 6.17
CA ASP A 362 -12.25 -14.82 5.70
C ASP A 362 -13.18 -14.89 4.48
N GLU A 363 -14.48 -14.69 4.71
CA GLU A 363 -15.51 -14.77 3.68
C GLU A 363 -15.29 -13.80 2.52
N ASN A 364 -14.87 -12.58 2.84
CA ASN A 364 -14.74 -11.49 1.87
C ASN A 364 -13.29 -11.26 1.41
N LYS A 365 -12.33 -12.01 1.94
CA LYS A 365 -10.89 -11.84 1.67
C LYS A 365 -10.39 -10.40 1.91
N SER A 366 -10.90 -9.76 2.95
CA SER A 366 -10.72 -8.34 3.25
C SER A 366 -9.98 -8.07 4.56
N SER A 367 -9.65 -9.12 5.35
CA SER A 367 -8.93 -8.96 6.62
C SER A 367 -7.47 -8.57 6.41
N GLN A 368 -6.89 -7.87 7.38
CA GLN A 368 -5.45 -7.59 7.41
C GLN A 368 -4.62 -8.87 7.50
N LEU A 369 -5.19 -9.94 8.08
CA LEU A 369 -4.57 -11.27 8.09
C LEU A 369 -4.45 -11.83 6.67
N TYR A 370 -5.51 -11.79 5.88
CA TYR A 370 -5.48 -12.24 4.49
C TYR A 370 -4.57 -11.35 3.64
N TYR A 371 -4.66 -10.02 3.81
CA TYR A 371 -3.77 -9.09 3.13
C TYR A 371 -2.29 -9.38 3.45
N GLY A 372 -1.94 -9.54 4.73
CA GLY A 372 -0.59 -9.91 5.13
C GLY A 372 -0.12 -11.23 4.52
N TYR A 373 -1.00 -12.25 4.46
CA TYR A 373 -0.70 -13.55 3.86
C TYR A 373 -0.35 -13.46 2.38
N ILE A 374 -1.09 -12.68 1.59
CA ILE A 374 -0.85 -12.59 0.15
C ILE A 374 0.25 -11.61 -0.25
N THR A 375 0.57 -10.62 0.61
CA THR A 375 1.54 -9.57 0.29
C THR A 375 2.91 -9.76 0.92
N TRP A 376 3.00 -10.46 2.05
CA TRP A 376 4.28 -10.63 2.74
C TRP A 376 5.20 -11.56 1.96
N SER A 377 6.18 -10.97 1.31
CA SER A 377 7.11 -11.67 0.42
C SER A 377 8.56 -11.29 0.74
N VAL A 378 9.49 -12.18 0.40
CA VAL A 378 10.92 -11.87 0.50
C VAL A 378 11.28 -10.74 -0.47
N ASN A 379 12.17 -9.86 -0.04
CA ASN A 379 12.66 -8.79 -0.91
C ASN A 379 13.58 -9.35 -2.03
N GLU A 380 13.98 -8.49 -2.97
CA GLU A 380 14.86 -8.85 -4.11
C GLU A 380 16.18 -9.54 -3.68
N LYS A 381 16.61 -9.34 -2.43
CA LYS A 381 17.83 -9.96 -1.85
C LYS A 381 17.53 -11.24 -1.09
N GLY A 382 16.30 -11.76 -1.14
CA GLY A 382 15.87 -12.96 -0.41
C GLY A 382 15.75 -12.78 1.11
N LYS A 383 15.73 -11.52 1.60
CA LYS A 383 15.56 -11.23 3.03
C LYS A 383 14.09 -11.03 3.36
N LEU A 384 13.71 -11.48 4.55
CA LEU A 384 12.38 -11.21 5.12
C LEU A 384 12.26 -9.72 5.47
N PRO A 385 11.24 -9.00 4.95
CA PRO A 385 10.88 -7.68 5.45
C PRO A 385 10.22 -7.79 6.83
N HIS A 386 9.82 -6.65 7.41
CA HIS A 386 9.03 -6.63 8.65
C HIS A 386 7.80 -7.53 8.50
N GLU A 387 7.55 -8.38 9.52
CA GLU A 387 6.40 -9.27 9.52
C GLU A 387 5.12 -8.46 9.79
N PRO A 388 4.04 -8.62 9.01
CA PRO A 388 2.77 -7.99 9.31
C PRO A 388 2.23 -8.39 10.69
N ASP A 389 1.71 -7.43 11.44
CA ASP A 389 1.27 -7.62 12.84
C ASP A 389 0.21 -8.72 12.97
N SER A 390 -0.69 -8.86 12.00
CA SER A 390 -1.69 -9.93 11.96
C SER A 390 -1.07 -11.33 11.81
N LEU A 391 -0.03 -11.45 11.00
CA LEU A 391 0.72 -12.71 10.85
C LEU A 391 1.57 -13.01 12.08
N ALA A 392 2.18 -11.98 12.69
CA ALA A 392 2.89 -12.12 13.95
C ALA A 392 1.97 -12.59 15.07
N ALA A 393 0.78 -12.00 15.19
CA ALA A 393 -0.26 -12.42 16.14
C ALA A 393 -0.67 -13.90 15.91
N ALA A 394 -0.95 -14.30 14.66
CA ALA A 394 -1.27 -15.69 14.32
C ALA A 394 -0.15 -16.65 14.75
N ARG A 395 1.09 -16.29 14.45
CA ARG A 395 2.28 -17.06 14.83
C ARG A 395 2.44 -17.18 16.35
N TYR A 396 2.14 -16.11 17.12
CA TYR A 396 2.17 -16.17 18.59
C TYR A 396 1.15 -17.18 19.13
N GLY A 397 -0.06 -17.20 18.59
CA GLY A 397 -1.09 -18.16 18.96
C GLY A 397 -0.66 -19.60 18.68
N ILE A 398 -0.27 -19.88 17.43
CA ILE A 398 0.07 -21.24 16.97
C ILE A 398 1.30 -21.81 17.71
N LEU A 399 2.40 -21.07 17.76
CA LEU A 399 3.68 -21.60 18.24
C LEU A 399 3.80 -21.60 19.79
N SER A 400 2.94 -20.87 20.49
CA SER A 400 2.98 -20.80 21.95
C SER A 400 2.11 -21.85 22.63
N CYS A 401 1.10 -22.38 21.94
CA CYS A 401 0.28 -23.49 22.46
C CYS A 401 0.90 -24.86 22.13
N ASN A 402 0.38 -25.89 22.80
CA ASN A 402 0.74 -27.28 22.56
C ASN A 402 -0.55 -28.11 22.40
N PRO A 403 -0.88 -28.60 21.19
CA PRO A 403 -2.11 -29.32 20.91
C PRO A 403 -2.36 -30.52 21.86
N ARG A 404 -1.28 -31.24 22.26
CA ARG A 404 -1.42 -32.42 23.12
C ARG A 404 -1.83 -32.07 24.56
N THR A 405 -1.35 -30.97 25.11
CA THR A 405 -1.62 -30.55 26.49
C THR A 405 -2.87 -29.66 26.57
N ASP A 406 -3.07 -28.83 25.55
CA ASP A 406 -4.14 -27.85 25.52
C ASP A 406 -5.51 -28.51 25.28
N LYS A 407 -5.57 -29.55 24.43
CA LYS A 407 -6.76 -30.40 24.28
C LYS A 407 -7.20 -31.04 25.60
N ARG A 408 -6.27 -31.49 26.45
CA ARG A 408 -6.55 -32.10 27.75
C ARG A 408 -7.04 -31.09 28.82
N SER A 409 -6.57 -29.85 28.77
CA SER A 409 -6.89 -28.83 29.77
C SER A 409 -8.25 -28.18 29.56
N LEU A 410 -8.74 -28.13 28.31
CA LEU A 410 -10.02 -27.53 27.93
C LEU A 410 -11.18 -28.54 27.97
N GLY A 411 -10.89 -29.85 27.91
CA GLY A 411 -11.90 -30.92 27.96
C GLY A 411 -12.30 -31.37 29.36
N ARG A 412 -11.81 -30.79 30.43
CA ARG A 412 -12.26 -31.09 31.80
C ARG A 412 -13.44 -30.16 32.14
N ALA A 413 -14.64 -30.64 31.97
CA ALA A 413 -15.81 -30.09 32.67
C ALA A 413 -15.49 -29.93 34.17
N PRO A 414 -15.95 -28.85 34.83
CA PRO A 414 -15.73 -28.70 36.26
C PRO A 414 -16.30 -29.91 36.98
N LYS A 415 -15.45 -30.60 37.78
CA LYS A 415 -15.89 -31.65 38.67
C LYS A 415 -17.04 -31.10 39.51
N ARG A 416 -18.26 -31.63 39.33
CA ARG A 416 -19.34 -31.41 40.28
C ARG A 416 -18.82 -31.78 41.68
N ILE A 417 -18.71 -30.79 42.54
CA ILE A 417 -18.48 -30.99 43.98
C ILE A 417 -19.78 -31.57 44.46
N THR A 418 -19.86 -32.91 44.60
CA THR A 418 -20.89 -33.59 45.36
C THR A 418 -20.66 -33.21 46.83
N ARG A 419 -21.53 -32.33 47.34
CA ARG A 419 -21.65 -32.14 48.78
C ARG A 419 -22.08 -33.52 49.36
N SER A 420 -21.17 -34.18 50.09
CA SER A 420 -21.50 -35.29 50.96
C SER A 420 -22.47 -34.77 52.03
N LYS A 421 -23.66 -35.29 52.05
CA LYS A 421 -24.53 -35.20 53.20
C LYS A 421 -23.85 -35.91 54.38
N GLY A 422 -23.26 -35.13 55.30
CA GLY A 422 -22.91 -35.61 56.62
C GLY A 422 -24.16 -35.72 57.48
N TYR A 423 -24.35 -36.87 58.03
CA TYR A 423 -25.37 -37.18 59.00
C TYR A 423 -25.07 -36.53 60.35
N LEU A 424 -26.19 -36.21 61.07
CA LEU A 424 -26.45 -35.80 62.43
C LEU A 424 -26.25 -34.37 62.81
#